data_6ad2e0a7ab3f3f81d036991177060dce
#
_entry.id   6ad2e0a7ab3f3f81d036991177060dce
#
_cell.length_a   1.000
_cell.length_b   1.000
_cell.length_c   1.000
_cell.angle_alpha   90.00
_cell.angle_beta   90.00
_cell.angle_gamma   90.00
#
_symmetry.space_group_name_H-M   'P 1'
#
loop_
_entity.id
_entity.type
_entity.pdbx_description
1 polymer ?
#
loop_
_entity_poly.entity_id
_entity_poly.type
_entity_poly.pdbx_seq_one_letter_code
_entity_poly.pdbx_strand_id
1 'polypeptide(L)'
;VQRPYCNSTIAPMAVIIMGVSGSGKSTLGERLADALGAPFLEGDSYHDAAAVAKMRSGHPLDDADRWPWLDRLGAALGTAVRRDGIAVAACSALRRRYRTRLIDAIVEPTRFILLDNSPAELQRRMAARVGHYMPPSLLDSQIATLERPTADEPAMILDAGATPEASCAASVEWLVSEASRLRARDTVQR
;
A
#
# COMPACT_ATOMS: atom_id res chain seq x y z
N VAL A 1 8.90 -8.65 -24.02
CA VAL A 1 7.81 -8.97 -23.10
C VAL A 1 6.73 -7.91 -23.34
N GLN A 2 5.58 -8.30 -23.90
CA GLN A 2 4.45 -7.39 -24.12
C GLN A 2 3.89 -6.99 -22.75
N ARG A 3 3.90 -5.70 -22.41
CA ARG A 3 3.24 -5.14 -21.22
C ARG A 3 1.72 -5.25 -21.43
N PRO A 4 0.98 -6.04 -20.64
CA PRO A 4 -0.41 -6.37 -20.92
C PRO A 4 -1.38 -5.19 -20.72
N TYR A 5 -0.96 -4.14 -20.00
CA TYR A 5 -1.79 -2.95 -19.75
C TYR A 5 -1.00 -1.69 -20.09
N CYS A 6 -1.43 -0.98 -21.13
CA CYS A 6 -0.82 0.28 -21.52
C CYS A 6 -1.23 1.37 -20.51
N ASN A 7 -0.28 2.18 -20.09
CA ASN A 7 -0.44 3.31 -19.14
C ASN A 7 -1.53 4.32 -19.56
N SER A 8 -2.01 4.25 -20.80
CA SER A 8 -3.07 5.10 -21.35
C SER A 8 -4.50 4.74 -20.89
N THR A 9 -4.69 3.58 -20.27
CA THR A 9 -6.03 3.10 -19.86
C THR A 9 -6.39 3.52 -18.45
N ILE A 10 -5.41 3.73 -17.58
CA ILE A 10 -5.59 4.10 -16.16
C ILE A 10 -5.29 5.59 -16.00
N ALA A 11 -6.18 6.33 -15.33
CA ALA A 11 -5.93 7.74 -14.97
C ALA A 11 -4.75 7.86 -14.01
N PRO A 12 -4.01 8.98 -14.01
CA PRO A 12 -2.91 9.19 -13.06
C PRO A 12 -3.34 8.97 -11.62
N MET A 13 -2.61 8.11 -10.88
CA MET A 13 -2.91 7.81 -9.47
C MET A 13 -1.76 7.14 -8.73
N ALA A 14 -1.76 7.31 -7.41
CA ALA A 14 -0.96 6.51 -6.50
C ALA A 14 -1.74 5.27 -6.06
N VAL A 15 -1.07 4.13 -5.95
CA VAL A 15 -1.64 2.88 -5.45
C VAL A 15 -0.82 2.41 -4.24
N ILE A 16 -1.47 2.21 -3.11
CA ILE A 16 -0.81 1.81 -1.87
C ILE A 16 -1.31 0.43 -1.46
N ILE A 17 -0.42 -0.56 -1.51
CA ILE A 17 -0.67 -1.89 -0.98
C ILE A 17 -0.46 -1.82 0.53
N MET A 18 -1.51 -2.07 1.30
CA MET A 18 -1.49 -1.92 2.75
C MET A 18 -1.81 -3.22 3.50
N GLY A 19 -1.52 -3.22 4.79
CA GLY A 19 -1.74 -4.35 5.68
C GLY A 19 -0.62 -4.53 6.68
N VAL A 20 -0.77 -5.50 7.58
CA VAL A 20 0.21 -5.81 8.63
C VAL A 20 1.50 -6.39 8.07
N SER A 21 2.53 -6.49 8.89
CA SER A 21 3.78 -7.15 8.51
C SER A 21 3.52 -8.61 8.14
N GLY A 22 4.22 -9.11 7.11
CA GLY A 22 4.04 -10.48 6.63
C GLY A 22 2.83 -10.69 5.71
N SER A 23 1.98 -9.69 5.47
CA SER A 23 0.79 -9.83 4.62
C SER A 23 1.10 -10.04 3.12
N GLY A 24 2.30 -9.72 2.65
CA GLY A 24 2.68 -9.86 1.24
C GLY A 24 2.65 -8.55 0.45
N LYS A 25 2.62 -7.39 1.12
CA LYS A 25 2.55 -6.06 0.49
C LYS A 25 3.60 -5.82 -0.59
N SER A 26 4.88 -6.04 -0.27
CA SER A 26 5.98 -5.80 -1.20
C SER A 26 5.86 -6.73 -2.42
N THR A 27 5.54 -8.01 -2.20
CA THR A 27 5.37 -8.99 -3.29
C THR A 27 4.25 -8.60 -4.25
N LEU A 28 3.07 -8.21 -3.72
CA LEU A 28 1.98 -7.75 -4.58
C LEU A 28 2.31 -6.39 -5.21
N GLY A 29 2.92 -5.48 -4.45
CA GLY A 29 3.29 -4.14 -4.91
C GLY A 29 4.26 -4.18 -6.09
N GLU A 30 5.32 -4.97 -6.02
CA GLU A 30 6.28 -5.18 -7.11
C GLU A 30 5.59 -5.76 -8.36
N ARG A 31 4.81 -6.83 -8.19
CA ARG A 31 4.07 -7.45 -9.30
C ARG A 31 3.08 -6.50 -9.97
N LEU A 32 2.36 -5.73 -9.17
CA LEU A 32 1.41 -4.75 -9.68
C LEU A 32 2.11 -3.61 -10.41
N ALA A 33 3.22 -3.13 -9.88
CA ALA A 33 4.05 -2.11 -10.52
C ALA A 33 4.58 -2.61 -11.87
N ASP A 34 5.09 -3.83 -11.94
CA ASP A 34 5.54 -4.46 -13.18
C ASP A 34 4.39 -4.59 -14.19
N ALA A 35 3.22 -5.06 -13.76
CA ALA A 35 2.04 -5.21 -14.63
C ALA A 35 1.54 -3.87 -15.19
N LEU A 36 1.64 -2.80 -14.42
CA LEU A 36 1.24 -1.44 -14.79
C LEU A 36 2.36 -0.65 -15.51
N GLY A 37 3.60 -1.14 -15.52
CA GLY A 37 4.76 -0.40 -16.00
C GLY A 37 5.06 0.84 -15.16
N ALA A 38 4.79 0.78 -13.87
CA ALA A 38 4.89 1.85 -12.89
C ALA A 38 6.12 1.65 -11.96
N PRO A 39 6.68 2.72 -11.37
CA PRO A 39 7.67 2.59 -10.31
C PRO A 39 7.04 1.99 -9.04
N PHE A 40 7.84 1.16 -8.34
CA PHE A 40 7.53 0.65 -7.01
C PHE A 40 8.35 1.35 -5.94
N LEU A 41 7.70 1.74 -4.84
CA LEU A 41 8.32 2.36 -3.67
C LEU A 41 8.09 1.48 -2.44
N GLU A 42 9.18 1.01 -1.81
CA GLU A 42 9.10 0.30 -0.53
C GLU A 42 8.97 1.32 0.61
N GLY A 43 7.79 1.38 1.22
CA GLY A 43 7.47 2.38 2.24
C GLY A 43 8.38 2.35 3.46
N ASP A 44 8.85 1.17 3.85
CA ASP A 44 9.74 1.02 5.00
C ASP A 44 11.11 1.71 4.78
N SER A 45 11.53 1.91 3.54
CA SER A 45 12.76 2.64 3.19
C SER A 45 12.71 4.15 3.51
N TYR A 46 11.52 4.68 3.80
CA TYR A 46 11.33 6.10 4.13
C TYR A 46 11.34 6.40 5.63
N HIS A 47 11.51 5.38 6.49
CA HIS A 47 11.77 5.59 7.92
C HIS A 47 13.12 6.24 8.14
N ASP A 48 13.21 7.12 9.12
CA ASP A 48 14.49 7.66 9.56
C ASP A 48 15.22 6.65 10.48
N ALA A 49 16.48 6.96 10.76
CA ALA A 49 17.33 6.08 11.56
C ALA A 49 16.80 5.85 12.98
N ALA A 50 16.15 6.87 13.57
CA ALA A 50 15.58 6.77 14.93
C ALA A 50 14.38 5.82 14.96
N ALA A 51 13.47 5.94 13.99
CA ALA A 51 12.33 5.04 13.85
C ALA A 51 12.78 3.59 13.57
N VAL A 52 13.80 3.40 12.71
CA VAL A 52 14.39 2.08 12.45
C VAL A 52 15.00 1.49 13.73
N ALA A 53 15.75 2.27 14.49
CA ALA A 53 16.34 1.81 15.77
C ALA A 53 15.27 1.42 16.79
N LYS A 54 14.20 2.22 16.90
CA LYS A 54 13.05 1.95 17.79
C LYS A 54 12.35 0.64 17.42
N MET A 55 12.10 0.38 16.12
CA MET A 55 11.51 -0.88 15.66
C MET A 55 12.43 -2.08 15.89
N ARG A 56 13.74 -1.94 15.63
CA ARG A 56 14.72 -3.01 15.87
C ARG A 56 14.85 -3.39 17.35
N SER A 57 14.63 -2.45 18.26
CA SER A 57 14.59 -2.72 19.71
C SER A 57 13.27 -3.30 20.19
N GLY A 58 12.33 -3.62 19.26
CA GLY A 58 11.05 -4.24 19.57
C GLY A 58 9.97 -3.27 20.05
N HIS A 59 10.18 -1.97 19.94
CA HIS A 59 9.20 -0.97 20.35
C HIS A 59 8.35 -0.51 19.17
N PRO A 60 7.01 -0.46 19.32
CA PRO A 60 6.14 0.05 18.28
C PRO A 60 6.36 1.57 18.10
N LEU A 61 6.22 2.02 16.87
CA LEU A 61 6.18 3.45 16.56
C LEU A 61 4.87 4.06 17.05
N ASP A 62 4.95 5.26 17.59
CA ASP A 62 3.78 6.10 17.87
C ASP A 62 3.44 6.99 16.66
N ASP A 63 2.43 7.85 16.81
CA ASP A 63 2.02 8.74 15.73
C ASP A 63 3.07 9.79 15.39
N ALA A 64 3.78 10.31 16.39
CA ALA A 64 4.81 11.32 16.18
C ALA A 64 5.98 10.75 15.35
N ASP A 65 6.32 9.48 15.55
CA ASP A 65 7.32 8.78 14.72
C ASP A 65 6.84 8.58 13.27
N ARG A 66 5.50 8.38 13.08
CA ARG A 66 4.94 8.04 11.78
C ARG A 66 4.70 9.23 10.87
N TRP A 67 4.35 10.41 11.42
CA TRP A 67 4.00 11.56 10.59
C TRP A 67 5.11 11.95 9.61
N PRO A 68 6.37 12.11 10.02
CA PRO A 68 7.45 12.47 9.09
C PRO A 68 7.71 11.39 8.03
N TRP A 69 7.53 10.12 8.40
CA TRP A 69 7.67 9.00 7.48
C TRP A 69 6.59 9.00 6.40
N LEU A 70 5.30 9.15 6.80
CA LEU A 70 4.18 9.19 5.88
C LEU A 70 4.29 10.40 4.93
N ASP A 71 4.75 11.54 5.42
CA ASP A 71 4.97 12.75 4.61
C ASP A 71 6.05 12.51 3.54
N ARG A 72 7.18 11.91 3.93
CA ARG A 72 8.26 11.58 2.99
C ARG A 72 7.81 10.60 1.90
N LEU A 73 7.12 9.54 2.31
CA LEU A 73 6.57 8.56 1.37
C LEU A 73 5.53 9.20 0.45
N GLY A 74 4.61 9.99 1.00
CA GLY A 74 3.57 10.68 0.24
C GLY A 74 4.15 11.64 -0.80
N ALA A 75 5.12 12.46 -0.42
CA ALA A 75 5.82 13.38 -1.32
C ALA A 75 6.55 12.64 -2.46
N ALA A 76 7.21 11.52 -2.15
CA ALA A 76 7.88 10.69 -3.14
C ALA A 76 6.88 10.06 -4.11
N LEU A 77 5.76 9.52 -3.62
CA LEU A 77 4.68 8.97 -4.44
C LEU A 77 4.05 10.02 -5.35
N GLY A 78 3.69 11.19 -4.82
CA GLY A 78 3.12 12.28 -5.62
C GLY A 78 4.07 12.72 -6.74
N THR A 79 5.37 12.78 -6.46
CA THR A 79 6.39 13.07 -7.47
C THR A 79 6.45 11.99 -8.55
N ALA A 80 6.41 10.72 -8.15
CA ALA A 80 6.42 9.60 -9.09
C ALA A 80 5.15 9.59 -9.96
N VAL A 81 3.97 9.85 -9.40
CA VAL A 81 2.72 9.93 -10.18
C VAL A 81 2.77 11.05 -11.21
N ARG A 82 3.24 12.25 -10.84
CA ARG A 82 3.37 13.36 -11.79
C ARG A 82 4.34 13.07 -12.92
N ARG A 83 5.39 12.30 -12.66
CA ARG A 83 6.39 11.94 -13.67
C ARG A 83 5.96 10.77 -14.56
N ASP A 84 5.40 9.72 -13.96
CA ASP A 84 5.19 8.42 -14.61
C ASP A 84 3.69 8.08 -14.83
N GLY A 85 2.78 8.92 -14.33
CA GLY A 85 1.33 8.73 -14.39
C GLY A 85 0.79 7.81 -13.30
N ILE A 86 1.46 6.71 -13.00
CA ILE A 86 1.07 5.76 -11.94
C ILE A 86 2.31 5.45 -11.10
N ALA A 87 2.13 5.31 -9.79
CA ALA A 87 3.15 4.81 -8.88
C ALA A 87 2.52 3.86 -7.86
N VAL A 88 3.24 2.79 -7.50
CA VAL A 88 2.80 1.79 -6.53
C VAL A 88 3.72 1.83 -5.31
N ALA A 89 3.15 1.72 -4.11
CA ALA A 89 3.95 1.59 -2.89
C ALA A 89 3.43 0.48 -1.97
N ALA A 90 4.33 -0.09 -1.18
CA ALA A 90 3.99 -0.90 0.00
C ALA A 90 4.08 -0.01 1.24
N CYS A 91 3.01 0.05 2.05
CA CYS A 91 2.98 0.80 3.30
C CYS A 91 1.98 0.15 4.26
N SER A 92 2.29 0.05 5.55
CA SER A 92 1.34 -0.54 6.50
C SER A 92 -0.01 0.20 6.54
N ALA A 93 -0.03 1.53 6.60
CA ALA A 93 -1.20 2.43 6.55
C ALA A 93 -2.41 1.96 7.39
N LEU A 94 -2.14 1.38 8.58
CA LEU A 94 -3.10 0.59 9.37
C LEU A 94 -4.30 1.38 9.89
N ARG A 95 -4.16 2.68 10.13
CA ARG A 95 -5.23 3.52 10.65
C ARG A 95 -5.77 4.45 9.57
N ARG A 96 -7.06 4.77 9.65
CA ARG A 96 -7.69 5.73 8.74
C ARG A 96 -6.93 7.07 8.70
N ARG A 97 -6.52 7.59 9.85
CA ARG A 97 -5.74 8.84 9.92
C ARG A 97 -4.39 8.78 9.19
N TYR A 98 -3.76 7.59 9.09
CA TYR A 98 -2.53 7.44 8.33
C TYR A 98 -2.81 7.46 6.82
N ARG A 99 -3.92 6.84 6.39
CA ARG A 99 -4.38 6.89 5.00
C ARG A 99 -4.75 8.31 4.58
N THR A 100 -5.48 9.03 5.43
CA THR A 100 -5.78 10.46 5.22
C THR A 100 -4.49 11.28 5.07
N ARG A 101 -3.51 11.09 5.97
CA ARG A 101 -2.22 11.79 5.89
C ARG A 101 -1.48 11.51 4.58
N LEU A 102 -1.50 10.27 4.11
CA LEU A 102 -0.91 9.89 2.82
C LEU A 102 -1.63 10.58 1.65
N ILE A 103 -2.96 10.60 1.63
CA ILE A 103 -3.75 11.31 0.61
C ILE A 103 -3.34 12.79 0.55
N ASP A 104 -3.30 13.45 1.71
CA ASP A 104 -2.94 14.86 1.82
C ASP A 104 -1.51 15.14 1.33
N ALA A 105 -0.56 14.24 1.64
CA ALA A 105 0.84 14.39 1.26
C ALA A 105 1.10 14.05 -0.22
N ILE A 106 0.33 13.14 -0.82
CA ILE A 106 0.45 12.73 -2.23
C ILE A 106 -0.13 13.79 -3.16
N VAL A 107 -1.28 14.39 -2.80
CA VAL A 107 -2.04 15.41 -3.56
C VAL A 107 -2.68 14.86 -4.84
N GLU A 108 -2.23 13.73 -5.36
CA GLU A 108 -2.77 13.05 -6.55
C GLU A 108 -3.85 12.02 -6.15
N PRO A 109 -4.74 11.61 -7.06
CA PRO A 109 -5.71 10.54 -6.79
C PRO A 109 -5.02 9.31 -6.20
N THR A 110 -5.50 8.86 -5.05
CA THR A 110 -4.86 7.74 -4.31
C THR A 110 -5.85 6.60 -4.12
N ARG A 111 -5.37 5.37 -4.25
CA ARG A 111 -6.11 4.13 -4.03
C ARG A 111 -5.36 3.22 -3.07
N PHE A 112 -6.10 2.58 -2.17
CA PHE A 112 -5.55 1.63 -1.21
C PHE A 112 -6.01 0.21 -1.53
N ILE A 113 -5.12 -0.76 -1.37
CA ILE A 113 -5.44 -2.19 -1.50
C ILE A 113 -5.01 -2.86 -0.22
N LEU A 114 -5.97 -3.26 0.62
CA LEU A 114 -5.70 -3.99 1.85
C LEU A 114 -5.54 -5.47 1.56
N LEU A 115 -4.40 -6.04 1.95
CA LEU A 115 -4.23 -7.48 2.06
C LEU A 115 -4.73 -7.95 3.43
N ASP A 116 -5.94 -8.50 3.44
CA ASP A 116 -6.58 -8.98 4.66
C ASP A 116 -6.23 -10.46 4.89
N ASN A 117 -5.38 -10.70 5.87
CA ASN A 117 -4.93 -12.04 6.24
C ASN A 117 -5.52 -12.44 7.59
N SER A 118 -5.84 -13.72 7.75
CA SER A 118 -6.13 -14.24 9.08
C SER A 118 -4.89 -14.22 9.98
N PRO A 119 -5.05 -14.04 11.30
CA PRO A 119 -3.92 -14.13 12.24
C PRO A 119 -3.11 -15.43 12.11
N ALA A 120 -3.78 -16.56 11.90
CA ALA A 120 -3.13 -17.85 11.72
C ALA A 120 -2.22 -17.90 10.48
N GLU A 121 -2.68 -17.33 9.37
CA GLU A 121 -1.89 -17.23 8.14
C GLU A 121 -0.67 -16.33 8.31
N LEU A 122 -0.83 -15.20 8.99
CA LEU A 122 0.28 -14.29 9.29
C LEU A 122 1.34 -14.96 10.15
N GLN A 123 0.94 -15.67 11.20
CA GLN A 123 1.85 -16.43 12.06
C GLN A 123 2.61 -17.50 11.27
N ARG A 124 1.92 -18.24 10.39
CA ARG A 124 2.53 -19.25 9.53
C ARG A 124 3.57 -18.62 8.59
N ARG A 125 3.24 -17.50 7.93
CA ARG A 125 4.15 -16.79 7.01
C ARG A 125 5.36 -16.21 7.74
N MET A 126 5.15 -15.66 8.93
CA MET A 126 6.24 -15.10 9.75
C MET A 126 7.19 -16.20 10.23
N ALA A 127 6.67 -17.36 10.63
CA ALA A 127 7.50 -18.50 11.05
C ALA A 127 8.35 -19.07 9.90
N ALA A 128 7.88 -19.00 8.65
CA ALA A 128 8.59 -19.46 7.47
C ALA A 128 9.67 -18.49 6.95
N ARG A 129 9.70 -17.24 7.43
CA ARG A 129 10.68 -16.24 6.99
C ARG A 129 12.03 -16.42 7.68
N VAL A 130 13.06 -16.71 6.89
CA VAL A 130 14.46 -16.73 7.35
C VAL A 130 15.02 -15.31 7.25
N GLY A 131 15.55 -14.78 8.38
CA GLY A 131 16.35 -13.54 8.37
C GLY A 131 15.60 -12.24 8.67
N HIS A 132 14.27 -12.24 8.88
CA HIS A 132 13.53 -11.07 9.37
C HIS A 132 12.99 -11.38 10.76
N TYR A 133 13.68 -10.88 11.78
CA TYR A 133 13.20 -10.99 13.16
C TYR A 133 12.26 -9.82 13.46
N MET A 134 10.96 -10.04 13.29
CA MET A 134 9.94 -9.19 13.93
C MET A 134 9.40 -9.95 15.15
N PRO A 135 9.49 -9.41 16.36
CA PRO A 135 8.90 -10.02 17.53
C PRO A 135 7.40 -10.26 17.33
N PRO A 136 6.85 -11.41 17.76
CA PRO A 136 5.40 -11.69 17.68
C PRO A 136 4.55 -10.57 18.29
N SER A 137 5.00 -9.94 19.37
CA SER A 137 4.32 -8.81 20.02
C SER A 137 4.10 -7.60 19.10
N LEU A 138 4.99 -7.35 18.13
CA LEU A 138 4.79 -6.28 17.16
C LEU A 138 3.72 -6.64 16.12
N LEU A 139 3.59 -7.89 15.73
CA LEU A 139 2.53 -8.35 14.85
C LEU A 139 1.16 -8.22 15.53
N ASP A 140 1.04 -8.67 16.77
CA ASP A 140 -0.20 -8.55 17.55
C ASP A 140 -0.63 -7.09 17.72
N SER A 141 0.35 -6.21 17.99
CA SER A 141 0.13 -4.76 18.05
C SER A 141 -0.37 -4.19 16.72
N GLN A 142 0.16 -4.65 15.58
CA GLN A 142 -0.28 -4.21 14.27
C GLN A 142 -1.68 -4.71 13.94
N ILE A 143 -2.01 -5.96 14.27
CA ILE A 143 -3.35 -6.53 14.09
C ILE A 143 -4.38 -5.74 14.92
N ALA A 144 -4.06 -5.45 16.19
CA ALA A 144 -4.91 -4.65 17.06
C ALA A 144 -5.06 -3.19 16.60
N THR A 145 -4.09 -2.68 15.84
CA THR A 145 -4.08 -1.31 15.31
C THR A 145 -4.83 -1.19 13.98
N LEU A 146 -5.04 -2.28 13.26
CA LEU A 146 -5.63 -2.28 11.92
C LEU A 146 -7.09 -1.82 11.96
N GLU A 147 -7.35 -0.67 11.38
CA GLU A 147 -8.67 -0.15 11.04
C GLU A 147 -8.94 -0.49 9.57
N ARG A 148 -9.82 -1.48 9.32
CA ARG A 148 -10.20 -1.83 7.95
C ARG A 148 -10.84 -0.63 7.25
N PRO A 149 -10.50 -0.38 5.96
CA PRO A 149 -11.14 0.68 5.20
C PRO A 149 -12.67 0.51 5.16
N THR A 150 -13.35 1.63 5.27
CA THR A 150 -14.81 1.71 5.17
C THR A 150 -15.25 2.07 3.75
N ALA A 151 -16.52 1.93 3.43
CA ALA A 151 -17.05 2.12 2.07
C ALA A 151 -16.87 3.54 1.49
N ASP A 152 -16.62 4.52 2.34
CA ASP A 152 -16.33 5.91 1.96
C ASP A 152 -14.84 6.17 1.68
N GLU A 153 -13.97 5.19 1.92
CA GLU A 153 -12.56 5.27 1.59
C GLU A 153 -12.27 4.70 0.18
N PRO A 154 -11.33 5.29 -0.58
CA PRO A 154 -10.97 4.81 -1.92
C PRO A 154 -10.10 3.54 -1.83
N ALA A 155 -10.69 2.47 -1.35
CA ALA A 155 -9.97 1.26 -1.00
C ALA A 155 -10.67 -0.02 -1.47
N MET A 156 -9.86 -1.03 -1.75
CA MET A 156 -10.24 -2.41 -2.01
C MET A 156 -9.68 -3.31 -0.91
N ILE A 157 -10.43 -4.34 -0.54
CA ILE A 157 -9.97 -5.38 0.39
C ILE A 157 -9.81 -6.67 -0.40
N LEU A 158 -8.60 -7.23 -0.38
CA LEU A 158 -8.28 -8.52 -0.98
C LEU A 158 -8.10 -9.57 0.10
N ASP A 159 -8.75 -10.72 -0.09
CA ASP A 159 -8.44 -11.92 0.67
C ASP A 159 -7.02 -12.39 0.30
N ALA A 160 -6.13 -12.36 1.26
CA ALA A 160 -4.74 -12.78 1.06
C ALA A 160 -4.55 -14.31 1.02
N GLY A 161 -5.62 -15.10 1.04
CA GLY A 161 -5.62 -16.53 0.69
C GLY A 161 -5.48 -16.78 -0.82
N ALA A 162 -5.73 -15.78 -1.65
CA ALA A 162 -5.52 -15.88 -3.09
C ALA A 162 -4.03 -15.90 -3.47
N THR A 163 -3.71 -16.47 -4.64
CA THR A 163 -2.33 -16.42 -5.15
C THR A 163 -1.91 -14.99 -5.46
N PRO A 164 -0.59 -14.67 -5.43
CA PRO A 164 -0.11 -13.35 -5.82
C PRO A 164 -0.53 -12.93 -7.24
N GLU A 165 -0.63 -13.88 -8.16
CA GLU A 165 -1.10 -13.66 -9.53
C GLU A 165 -2.57 -13.27 -9.58
N ALA A 166 -3.43 -14.01 -8.87
CA ALA A 166 -4.86 -13.71 -8.79
C ALA A 166 -5.12 -12.36 -8.10
N SER A 167 -4.38 -12.07 -7.04
CA SER A 167 -4.44 -10.78 -6.34
C SER A 167 -4.02 -9.61 -7.23
N CYS A 168 -2.96 -9.81 -8.03
CA CYS A 168 -2.52 -8.81 -9.00
C CYS A 168 -3.57 -8.56 -10.09
N ALA A 169 -4.13 -9.62 -10.68
CA ALA A 169 -5.18 -9.50 -11.69
C ALA A 169 -6.41 -8.76 -11.17
N ALA A 170 -6.92 -9.15 -10.00
CA ALA A 170 -8.05 -8.47 -9.35
C ALA A 170 -7.76 -6.99 -9.05
N SER A 171 -6.52 -6.67 -8.63
CA SER A 171 -6.09 -5.30 -8.40
C SER A 171 -6.13 -4.47 -9.68
N VAL A 172 -5.62 -4.99 -10.79
CA VAL A 172 -5.63 -4.31 -12.09
C VAL A 172 -7.05 -4.04 -12.56
N GLU A 173 -7.93 -5.05 -12.52
CA GLU A 173 -9.33 -4.91 -12.90
C GLU A 173 -10.05 -3.83 -12.10
N TRP A 174 -9.85 -3.82 -10.79
CA TRP A 174 -10.41 -2.80 -9.92
C TRP A 174 -9.88 -1.40 -10.25
N LEU A 175 -8.57 -1.23 -10.46
CA LEU A 175 -7.96 0.06 -10.80
C LEU A 175 -8.45 0.59 -12.15
N VAL A 176 -8.68 -0.27 -13.14
CA VAL A 176 -9.28 0.12 -14.43
C VAL A 176 -10.72 0.63 -14.22
N SER A 177 -11.50 -0.05 -13.38
CA SER A 177 -12.86 0.41 -13.06
C SER A 177 -12.87 1.76 -12.33
N GLU A 178 -11.97 1.97 -11.39
CA GLU A 178 -11.81 3.24 -10.66
C GLU A 178 -11.37 4.39 -11.58
N ALA A 179 -10.45 4.12 -12.50
CA ALA A 179 -10.04 5.11 -13.50
C ALA A 179 -11.22 5.57 -14.38
N SER A 180 -12.09 4.65 -14.76
CA SER A 180 -13.30 4.96 -15.52
C SER A 180 -14.27 5.84 -14.72
N ARG A 181 -14.43 5.57 -13.42
CA ARG A 181 -15.25 6.38 -12.50
C ARG A 181 -14.72 7.80 -12.32
N LEU A 182 -13.39 7.96 -12.21
CA LEU A 182 -12.76 9.27 -12.11
C LEU A 182 -13.01 10.11 -13.36
N ARG A 183 -12.80 9.54 -14.54
CA ARG A 183 -13.05 10.24 -15.83
C ARG A 183 -14.51 10.67 -16.00
N ALA A 184 -15.46 9.81 -15.58
CA ALA A 184 -16.88 10.14 -15.64
C ALA A 184 -17.25 11.34 -14.74
N ARG A 185 -16.64 11.48 -13.56
CA ARG A 185 -16.84 12.62 -12.66
C ARG A 185 -16.32 13.92 -13.24
N ASP A 186 -15.14 13.90 -13.86
CA ASP A 186 -14.54 15.09 -14.49
C ASP A 186 -15.36 15.59 -15.69
N THR A 187 -16.08 14.71 -16.37
CA THR A 187 -16.95 15.06 -17.51
C THR A 187 -18.25 15.73 -17.06
N VAL A 188 -18.75 15.44 -15.86
CA VAL A 188 -20.00 16.00 -15.33
C VAL A 188 -19.78 17.40 -14.69
N GLN A 189 -18.54 17.75 -14.33
CA GLN A 189 -18.20 19.02 -13.70
C GLN A 189 -17.76 20.11 -14.71
N ARG A 190 -17.73 19.80 -16.01
CA ARG A 190 -17.49 20.75 -17.10
C ARG A 190 -18.80 21.12 -17.82
#